data_5f9fe56f0533207d32167bb38e69a531
#
_entry.id   5f9fe56f0533207d32167bb38e69a531
#
_cell.length_a   1.000
_cell.length_b   1.000
_cell.length_c   1.000
_cell.angle_alpha   90.00
_cell.angle_beta   90.00
_cell.angle_gamma   90.00
#
_symmetry.space_group_name_H-M   'P 1'
#
loop_
_entity.id
_entity.type
_entity.pdbx_description
1 polymer ?
#
loop_
_entity_poly.entity_id
_entity_poly.type
_entity_poly.pdbx_seq_one_letter_code
_entity_poly.pdbx_strand_id
1 'polypeptide(L)'
;MCEERRDHNLLSERVMVRMGESPKSPEAKLGLRVEDLWDVQEPQLSPDEKLNACFESIPVSAFPSPPSNQEVEIKSDATLAEAVKILAQHNILSAPVVDVDAPEDASWIDRYIGIVEFAGIVVWILHQSEPTSPRSPSSGAAVNGITSTQEHEALGLESAAKTSGNFFEDLTSSQLYKNTKVRDISGSFRWAPFLALERSNSFLTMLLLLSKYKMKSVPVVDLGAGRIDNIITQSAVIHMLAECAGLHWFESWGTKKLSDVGLPMVTPNHIIKVYEDEPVLQAFKLMRKKRIGGLPVMERGGSRAIGNISLQDVQFLLTAPEIYHDHRSITAKDFLIAVRSYLEKHEGVSPMSGDLITCNKDCTIKELIQLLDHEKIHRVYVADNDGNLEGLITLRDIISRLVHEPRGYFGDFFDGVLPMPPNSRV
;
A
#
# COMPACT_ATOMS: atom_id res chain seq x y z
N MET A 1 -40.86 -22.71 35.42
CA MET A 1 -39.62 -22.71 36.27
C MET A 1 -38.55 -23.71 35.82
N CYS A 2 -38.64 -24.32 34.64
CA CYS A 2 -37.65 -25.28 34.09
C CYS A 2 -36.96 -24.82 32.79
N GLU A 3 -37.44 -23.77 32.15
CA GLU A 3 -36.83 -23.26 30.91
C GLU A 3 -35.75 -22.19 31.18
N GLU A 4 -35.93 -21.33 32.18
CA GLU A 4 -34.92 -20.30 32.53
C GLU A 4 -33.57 -20.86 33.03
N ARG A 5 -33.51 -22.09 33.53
CA ARG A 5 -32.26 -22.71 33.97
C ARG A 5 -31.42 -23.32 32.82
N ARG A 6 -32.01 -23.57 31.65
CA ARG A 6 -31.28 -24.11 30.50
C ARG A 6 -30.51 -23.01 29.77
N ASP A 7 -31.05 -21.81 29.68
CA ASP A 7 -30.39 -20.69 29.01
C ASP A 7 -29.20 -20.14 29.81
N HIS A 8 -29.30 -20.13 31.15
CA HIS A 8 -28.18 -19.76 32.02
C HIS A 8 -27.02 -20.75 31.95
N ASN A 9 -27.28 -22.04 31.77
CA ASN A 9 -26.23 -23.06 31.64
C ASN A 9 -25.54 -23.01 30.25
N LEU A 10 -26.27 -22.71 29.18
CA LEU A 10 -25.71 -22.54 27.84
C LEU A 10 -24.85 -21.29 27.72
N LEU A 11 -25.22 -20.20 28.40
CA LEU A 11 -24.41 -18.99 28.52
C LEU A 11 -23.14 -19.23 29.35
N SER A 12 -23.23 -19.98 30.44
CA SER A 12 -22.08 -20.31 31.28
C SER A 12 -21.12 -21.29 30.60
N GLU A 13 -21.63 -22.27 29.85
CA GLU A 13 -20.77 -23.16 29.01
C GLU A 13 -20.11 -22.43 27.86
N ARG A 14 -20.80 -21.52 27.15
CA ARG A 14 -20.18 -20.67 26.13
C ARG A 14 -19.10 -19.75 26.69
N VAL A 15 -19.30 -19.18 27.87
CA VAL A 15 -18.31 -18.36 28.57
C VAL A 15 -17.13 -19.23 29.06
N MET A 16 -17.38 -20.47 29.50
CA MET A 16 -16.29 -21.38 29.93
C MET A 16 -15.44 -21.90 28.76
N VAL A 17 -16.03 -22.14 27.58
CA VAL A 17 -15.27 -22.52 26.36
C VAL A 17 -14.41 -21.36 25.86
N ARG A 18 -14.83 -20.10 26.09
CA ARG A 18 -14.03 -18.90 25.76
C ARG A 18 -12.84 -18.66 26.72
N MET A 19 -12.85 -19.24 27.91
CA MET A 19 -11.76 -19.06 28.91
C MET A 19 -10.54 -19.99 28.68
N GLY A 20 -10.54 -20.81 27.62
CA GLY A 20 -9.52 -21.86 27.43
C GLY A 20 -8.20 -21.43 26.82
N GLU A 21 -8.14 -20.36 26.02
CA GLU A 21 -6.89 -19.81 25.48
C GLU A 21 -6.94 -18.28 25.44
N SER A 22 -6.03 -17.64 26.15
CA SER A 22 -5.82 -16.19 25.98
C SER A 22 -5.43 -15.91 24.53
N PRO A 23 -6.00 -14.87 23.88
CA PRO A 23 -5.67 -14.53 22.50
C PRO A 23 -4.16 -14.33 22.35
N LYS A 24 -3.55 -15.03 21.41
CA LYS A 24 -2.10 -15.09 21.23
C LYS A 24 -1.50 -13.78 20.69
N SER A 25 -2.32 -12.97 20.01
CA SER A 25 -1.86 -11.71 19.40
C SER A 25 -2.73 -10.51 19.81
N PRO A 26 -2.19 -9.28 19.74
CA PRO A 26 -2.97 -8.06 19.94
C PRO A 26 -4.10 -7.91 18.90
N GLU A 27 -3.90 -8.38 17.69
CA GLU A 27 -4.87 -8.41 16.59
C GLU A 27 -6.05 -9.32 16.93
N ALA A 28 -5.79 -10.50 17.46
CA ALA A 28 -6.83 -11.42 17.93
C ALA A 28 -7.64 -10.80 19.09
N LYS A 29 -7.03 -10.00 19.98
CA LYS A 29 -7.74 -9.27 21.04
C LYS A 29 -8.70 -8.23 20.45
N LEU A 30 -8.29 -7.51 19.42
CA LEU A 30 -9.17 -6.60 18.69
C LEU A 30 -10.34 -7.36 18.06
N GLY A 31 -10.08 -8.51 17.44
CA GLY A 31 -11.10 -9.40 16.90
C GLY A 31 -12.13 -9.86 17.92
N LEU A 32 -11.70 -10.23 19.13
CA LEU A 32 -12.61 -10.57 20.25
C LEU A 32 -13.47 -9.39 20.68
N ARG A 33 -12.92 -8.17 20.69
CA ARG A 33 -13.72 -6.97 20.97
C ARG A 33 -14.82 -6.76 19.93
N VAL A 34 -14.55 -7.03 18.65
CA VAL A 34 -15.57 -7.00 17.60
C VAL A 34 -16.61 -8.09 17.84
N GLU A 35 -16.21 -9.30 18.27
CA GLU A 35 -17.11 -10.40 18.62
C GLU A 35 -18.08 -10.01 19.75
N ASP A 36 -17.55 -9.42 20.83
CA ASP A 36 -18.38 -8.98 21.95
C ASP A 36 -19.41 -7.92 21.52
N LEU A 37 -19.00 -6.99 20.65
CA LEU A 37 -19.90 -5.98 20.10
C LEU A 37 -20.91 -6.60 19.12
N TRP A 38 -20.52 -7.59 18.32
CA TRP A 38 -21.37 -8.30 17.38
C TRP A 38 -22.50 -9.04 18.07
N ASP A 39 -22.20 -9.70 19.18
CA ASP A 39 -23.17 -10.49 19.94
C ASP A 39 -24.28 -9.63 20.59
N VAL A 40 -24.00 -8.34 20.83
CA VAL A 40 -24.97 -7.40 21.44
C VAL A 40 -25.71 -6.52 20.43
N GLN A 41 -25.39 -6.63 19.12
CA GLN A 41 -26.10 -5.88 18.08
C GLN A 41 -27.55 -6.36 17.92
N GLU A 42 -28.42 -5.44 17.50
CA GLU A 42 -29.83 -5.74 17.24
C GLU A 42 -29.98 -6.91 16.24
N PRO A 43 -30.81 -7.94 16.56
CA PRO A 43 -30.97 -9.12 15.70
C PRO A 43 -31.49 -8.81 14.27
N GLN A 44 -32.16 -7.66 14.09
CA GLN A 44 -32.76 -7.24 12.82
C GLN A 44 -31.74 -6.67 11.81
N LEU A 45 -30.56 -6.25 12.29
CA LEU A 45 -29.53 -5.72 11.42
C LEU A 45 -28.96 -6.81 10.52
N SER A 46 -28.73 -6.47 9.26
CA SER A 46 -27.97 -7.33 8.35
C SER A 46 -26.54 -7.53 8.86
N PRO A 47 -25.85 -8.61 8.48
CA PRO A 47 -24.46 -8.84 8.88
C PRO A 47 -23.53 -7.64 8.59
N ASP A 48 -23.73 -6.98 7.47
CA ASP A 48 -22.92 -5.85 7.04
C ASP A 48 -23.20 -4.60 7.89
N GLU A 49 -24.45 -4.35 8.27
CA GLU A 49 -24.83 -3.26 9.20
C GLU A 49 -24.30 -3.52 10.61
N LYS A 50 -24.33 -4.77 11.08
CA LYS A 50 -23.74 -5.15 12.36
C LYS A 50 -22.23 -4.89 12.37
N LEU A 51 -21.50 -5.26 11.31
CA LEU A 51 -20.06 -4.99 11.21
C LEU A 51 -19.78 -3.51 11.23
N ASN A 52 -20.51 -2.71 10.48
CA ASN A 52 -20.37 -1.26 10.50
C ASN A 52 -20.59 -0.69 11.91
N ALA A 53 -21.63 -1.11 12.62
CA ALA A 53 -21.91 -0.65 13.98
C ALA A 53 -20.80 -1.05 14.98
N CYS A 54 -20.28 -2.28 14.86
CA CYS A 54 -19.14 -2.71 15.66
C CYS A 54 -17.90 -1.84 15.40
N PHE A 55 -17.54 -1.65 14.14
CA PHE A 55 -16.36 -0.87 13.76
C PHE A 55 -16.51 0.63 14.07
N GLU A 56 -17.72 1.17 14.02
CA GLU A 56 -18.00 2.55 14.45
C GLU A 56 -17.77 2.75 15.94
N SER A 57 -18.08 1.74 16.76
CA SER A 57 -17.94 1.79 18.20
C SER A 57 -16.51 1.58 18.71
N ILE A 58 -15.57 1.20 17.86
CA ILE A 58 -14.18 0.95 18.24
C ILE A 58 -13.32 2.15 17.81
N PRO A 59 -12.59 2.80 18.71
CA PRO A 59 -11.67 3.87 18.33
C PRO A 59 -10.44 3.29 17.61
N VAL A 60 -9.89 4.06 16.67
CA VAL A 60 -8.72 3.64 15.89
C VAL A 60 -7.48 3.39 16.77
N SER A 61 -7.40 4.00 17.94
CA SER A 61 -6.35 3.74 18.95
C SER A 61 -6.37 2.31 19.50
N ALA A 62 -7.44 1.55 19.29
CA ALA A 62 -7.50 0.13 19.64
C ALA A 62 -6.75 -0.77 18.63
N PHE A 63 -6.39 -0.23 17.46
CA PHE A 63 -5.58 -0.98 16.49
C PHE A 63 -4.18 -1.22 17.07
N PRO A 64 -3.68 -2.45 16.99
CA PRO A 64 -2.36 -2.79 17.53
C PRO A 64 -1.25 -1.94 16.93
N SER A 65 -0.35 -1.46 17.77
CA SER A 65 0.88 -0.84 17.31
C SER A 65 1.84 -1.92 16.77
N PRO A 66 2.67 -1.61 15.78
CA PRO A 66 3.66 -2.56 15.30
C PRO A 66 4.57 -3.04 16.43
N PRO A 67 5.05 -4.31 16.38
CA PRO A 67 5.82 -4.94 17.47
C PRO A 67 7.14 -4.24 17.82
N SER A 68 7.69 -3.47 16.89
CA SER A 68 8.84 -2.61 17.14
C SER A 68 8.36 -1.20 17.44
N ASN A 69 8.60 -0.69 18.64
CA ASN A 69 8.40 0.73 19.03
C ASN A 69 9.27 1.71 18.21
N GLN A 70 9.88 1.29 17.15
CA GLN A 70 10.60 2.12 16.20
C GLN A 70 9.69 2.41 15.02
N GLU A 71 8.97 3.51 15.12
CA GLU A 71 8.42 4.17 13.95
C GLU A 71 9.60 4.53 13.04
N VAL A 72 9.60 3.97 11.83
CA VAL A 72 10.63 4.30 10.84
C VAL A 72 10.29 5.66 10.25
N GLU A 73 10.99 6.69 10.72
CA GLU A 73 10.91 8.04 10.17
C GLU A 73 12.14 8.29 9.27
N ILE A 74 11.95 9.03 8.18
CA ILE A 74 13.04 9.44 7.29
C ILE A 74 13.21 10.94 7.39
N LYS A 75 14.45 11.39 7.58
CA LYS A 75 14.77 12.82 7.66
C LYS A 75 14.59 13.50 6.30
N SER A 76 14.13 14.74 6.31
CA SER A 76 13.88 15.52 5.09
C SER A 76 15.16 15.80 4.28
N ASP A 77 16.32 15.83 4.94
CA ASP A 77 17.64 16.02 4.33
C ASP A 77 18.35 14.71 3.92
N ALA A 78 17.76 13.55 4.22
CA ALA A 78 18.26 12.27 3.72
C ALA A 78 18.24 12.23 2.20
N THR A 79 19.21 11.54 1.60
CA THR A 79 19.25 11.35 0.15
C THR A 79 18.20 10.32 -0.30
N LEU A 80 17.84 10.38 -1.59
CA LEU A 80 16.95 9.41 -2.19
C LEU A 80 17.47 7.98 -2.05
N ALA A 81 18.79 7.80 -2.21
CA ALA A 81 19.45 6.49 -2.05
C ALA A 81 19.32 5.95 -0.62
N GLU A 82 19.50 6.80 0.39
CA GLU A 82 19.31 6.42 1.80
C GLU A 82 17.86 6.06 2.09
N ALA A 83 16.91 6.85 1.58
CA ALA A 83 15.49 6.57 1.75
C ALA A 83 15.09 5.21 1.15
N VAL A 84 15.53 4.92 -0.08
CA VAL A 84 15.29 3.61 -0.73
C VAL A 84 15.87 2.47 0.12
N LYS A 85 17.09 2.64 0.63
CA LYS A 85 17.76 1.64 1.48
C LYS A 85 16.98 1.40 2.78
N ILE A 86 16.52 2.45 3.45
CA ILE A 86 15.74 2.35 4.69
C ILE A 86 14.41 1.62 4.42
N LEU A 87 13.66 2.05 3.39
CA LEU A 87 12.40 1.39 3.02
C LEU A 87 12.59 -0.09 2.70
N ALA A 88 13.67 -0.42 1.97
CA ALA A 88 14.00 -1.80 1.60
C ALA A 88 14.39 -2.64 2.83
N GLN A 89 15.26 -2.14 3.70
CA GLN A 89 15.73 -2.84 4.90
C GLN A 89 14.60 -3.16 5.88
N HIS A 90 13.64 -2.26 6.02
CA HIS A 90 12.49 -2.45 6.89
C HIS A 90 11.31 -3.15 6.20
N ASN A 91 11.45 -3.50 4.91
CA ASN A 91 10.39 -4.08 4.07
C ASN A 91 9.07 -3.28 4.14
N ILE A 92 9.17 -1.94 4.11
CA ILE A 92 8.04 -1.02 4.14
C ILE A 92 7.90 -0.26 2.82
N LEU A 93 6.67 0.07 2.45
CA LEU A 93 6.37 0.77 1.18
C LEU A 93 6.51 2.28 1.28
N SER A 94 6.41 2.81 2.48
CA SER A 94 6.40 4.25 2.75
C SER A 94 6.81 4.54 4.19
N ALA A 95 7.31 5.75 4.42
CA ALA A 95 7.64 6.27 5.75
C ALA A 95 7.31 7.77 5.86
N PRO A 96 6.93 8.27 7.04
CA PRO A 96 6.78 9.70 7.27
C PRO A 96 8.14 10.41 7.16
N VAL A 97 8.10 11.64 6.65
CA VAL A 97 9.30 12.46 6.48
C VAL A 97 9.29 13.59 7.50
N VAL A 98 10.26 13.52 8.41
CA VAL A 98 10.44 14.54 9.46
C VAL A 98 11.23 15.70 8.90
N ASP A 99 10.75 16.93 9.11
CA ASP A 99 11.47 18.13 8.77
C ASP A 99 12.60 18.38 9.78
N VAL A 100 13.85 18.35 9.31
CA VAL A 100 15.03 18.61 10.17
C VAL A 100 15.14 20.07 10.59
N ASP A 101 14.45 20.97 9.90
CA ASP A 101 14.44 22.40 10.19
C ASP A 101 13.26 22.80 11.10
N ALA A 102 12.36 21.85 11.44
CA ALA A 102 11.24 22.09 12.34
C ALA A 102 11.71 22.28 13.81
N PRO A 103 11.11 23.22 14.57
CA PRO A 103 11.36 23.36 16.00
C PRO A 103 11.06 22.06 16.78
N GLU A 104 11.77 21.85 17.91
CA GLU A 104 11.54 20.65 18.74
C GLU A 104 10.11 20.57 19.31
N ASP A 105 9.48 21.71 19.54
CA ASP A 105 8.12 21.86 20.02
C ASP A 105 7.08 22.01 18.89
N ALA A 106 7.48 21.80 17.65
CA ALA A 106 6.59 21.89 16.50
C ALA A 106 5.40 20.94 16.65
N SER A 107 4.22 21.40 16.22
CA SER A 107 3.05 20.55 16.11
C SER A 107 3.31 19.38 15.13
N TRP A 108 2.57 18.29 15.24
CA TRP A 108 2.74 17.15 14.32
C TRP A 108 2.61 17.57 12.86
N ILE A 109 1.75 18.54 12.55
CA ILE A 109 1.51 19.01 11.18
C ILE A 109 2.69 19.80 10.61
N ASP A 110 3.44 20.50 11.49
CA ASP A 110 4.61 21.29 11.13
C ASP A 110 5.88 20.43 11.14
N ARG A 111 5.88 19.37 11.95
CA ARG A 111 6.98 18.41 12.07
C ARG A 111 7.16 17.51 10.85
N TYR A 112 6.05 17.14 10.18
CA TYR A 112 6.09 16.21 9.06
C TYR A 112 5.77 16.89 7.73
N ILE A 113 6.73 16.90 6.81
CA ILE A 113 6.54 17.47 5.47
C ILE A 113 5.77 16.54 4.53
N GLY A 114 5.52 15.28 4.92
CA GLY A 114 4.75 14.33 4.14
C GLY A 114 5.18 12.89 4.35
N ILE A 115 4.92 12.07 3.36
CA ILE A 115 5.31 10.66 3.29
C ILE A 115 6.17 10.44 2.05
N VAL A 116 7.32 9.76 2.19
CA VAL A 116 8.07 9.21 1.07
C VAL A 116 7.60 7.79 0.81
N GLU A 117 7.35 7.44 -0.44
CA GLU A 117 6.88 6.13 -0.87
C GLU A 117 7.52 5.69 -2.19
N PHE A 118 7.62 4.39 -2.44
CA PHE A 118 8.15 3.87 -3.70
C PHE A 118 7.41 4.39 -4.93
N ALA A 119 6.11 4.67 -4.83
CA ALA A 119 5.35 5.28 -5.92
C ALA A 119 5.89 6.66 -6.31
N GLY A 120 6.22 7.51 -5.33
CA GLY A 120 6.84 8.82 -5.56
C GLY A 120 8.24 8.70 -6.16
N ILE A 121 9.02 7.75 -5.65
CA ILE A 121 10.36 7.44 -6.18
C ILE A 121 10.30 7.01 -7.64
N VAL A 122 9.38 6.10 -7.99
CA VAL A 122 9.17 5.68 -9.38
C VAL A 122 8.77 6.85 -10.27
N VAL A 123 7.91 7.74 -9.80
CA VAL A 123 7.52 8.93 -10.57
C VAL A 123 8.73 9.82 -10.83
N TRP A 124 9.57 10.05 -9.83
CA TRP A 124 10.80 10.81 -9.98
C TRP A 124 11.73 10.17 -11.02
N ILE A 125 11.96 8.85 -10.95
CA ILE A 125 12.78 8.09 -11.91
C ILE A 125 12.23 8.27 -13.34
N LEU A 126 10.92 8.13 -13.51
CA LEU A 126 10.30 8.24 -14.83
C LEU A 126 10.42 9.66 -15.42
N HIS A 127 10.40 10.69 -14.57
CA HIS A 127 10.69 12.04 -15.02
C HIS A 127 12.12 12.18 -15.57
N GLN A 128 13.10 11.50 -14.96
CA GLN A 128 14.47 11.51 -15.47
C GLN A 128 14.61 10.74 -16.80
N SER A 129 13.68 9.84 -17.11
CA SER A 129 13.66 9.06 -18.35
C SER A 129 12.93 9.75 -19.53
N GLU A 130 12.22 10.85 -19.28
CA GLU A 130 11.47 11.58 -20.31
C GLU A 130 12.41 12.59 -20.98
N PRO A 131 12.48 12.63 -22.35
CA PRO A 131 13.26 13.64 -23.04
C PRO A 131 12.68 15.03 -22.74
N THR A 132 13.53 15.96 -22.31
CA THR A 132 13.17 17.36 -22.11
C THR A 132 12.81 17.96 -23.46
N SER A 133 11.52 18.09 -23.77
CA SER A 133 11.08 18.84 -24.95
C SER A 133 11.53 20.29 -24.79
N PRO A 134 12.24 20.88 -25.79
CA PRO A 134 12.60 22.29 -25.73
C PRO A 134 11.31 23.11 -25.66
N ARG A 135 11.09 23.84 -24.56
CA ARG A 135 10.00 24.80 -24.45
C ARG A 135 10.16 25.84 -25.56
N SER A 136 9.26 25.83 -26.52
CA SER A 136 9.11 26.92 -27.47
C SER A 136 8.87 28.21 -26.69
N PRO A 137 9.61 29.30 -26.99
CA PRO A 137 9.36 30.58 -26.33
C PRO A 137 8.05 31.16 -26.85
N SER A 138 6.94 30.94 -26.16
CA SER A 138 5.73 31.69 -26.41
C SER A 138 5.78 33.02 -25.67
N SER A 139 5.73 34.06 -26.46
CA SER A 139 5.72 35.48 -26.13
C SER A 139 4.87 35.89 -24.92
N GLY A 140 5.48 36.65 -24.02
CA GLY A 140 4.94 37.86 -23.41
C GLY A 140 3.87 37.72 -22.35
N ALA A 141 4.28 37.75 -21.06
CA ALA A 141 3.73 38.66 -20.05
C ALA A 141 4.65 38.65 -18.80
N ALA A 142 5.25 39.79 -18.53
CA ALA A 142 6.05 40.04 -17.34
C ALA A 142 5.13 40.16 -16.12
N VAL A 143 5.38 39.38 -15.06
CA VAL A 143 5.02 39.76 -13.68
C VAL A 143 6.18 39.39 -12.77
N ASN A 144 6.60 40.39 -12.02
CA ASN A 144 7.76 40.44 -11.14
C ASN A 144 7.75 39.44 -9.99
N GLY A 145 8.93 38.95 -9.65
CA GLY A 145 9.31 38.72 -8.26
C GLY A 145 9.68 37.27 -7.90
N ILE A 146 10.96 37.19 -7.56
CA ILE A 146 11.71 36.16 -6.84
C ILE A 146 12.38 35.14 -7.77
N THR A 147 13.58 35.51 -8.15
CA THR A 147 14.62 34.68 -8.73
C THR A 147 15.22 33.77 -7.65
N SER A 148 14.89 32.47 -7.70
CA SER A 148 15.84 31.45 -7.31
C SER A 148 16.28 30.73 -8.59
N THR A 149 17.27 31.30 -9.21
CA THR A 149 18.05 30.62 -10.27
C THR A 149 18.88 29.53 -9.62
N GLN A 150 18.29 28.32 -9.48
CA GLN A 150 19.04 27.10 -9.63
C GLN A 150 18.80 26.66 -11.07
N GLU A 151 19.75 27.00 -11.92
CA GLU A 151 19.95 26.35 -13.20
C GLU A 151 20.15 24.85 -12.89
N HIS A 152 19.06 24.09 -12.98
CA HIS A 152 19.17 22.66 -13.13
C HIS A 152 19.88 22.47 -14.47
N GLU A 153 21.19 22.27 -14.44
CA GLU A 153 21.88 21.59 -15.51
C GLU A 153 21.11 20.28 -15.71
N ALA A 154 20.24 20.28 -16.70
CA ALA A 154 19.71 19.06 -17.29
C ALA A 154 20.97 18.34 -17.82
N LEU A 155 21.53 17.50 -16.96
CA LEU A 155 22.59 16.59 -17.35
C LEU A 155 22.12 15.88 -18.60
N GLY A 156 22.96 15.88 -19.62
CA GLY A 156 22.72 15.39 -20.96
C GLY A 156 22.32 13.93 -21.08
N LEU A 157 21.28 13.52 -20.33
CA LEU A 157 20.54 12.27 -20.50
C LEU A 157 19.83 12.18 -21.84
N GLU A 158 19.63 13.33 -22.53
CA GLU A 158 19.17 13.32 -23.93
C GLU A 158 20.14 12.61 -24.88
N SER A 159 21.44 12.62 -24.57
CA SER A 159 22.45 11.93 -25.35
C SER A 159 22.49 10.44 -25.02
N ALA A 160 22.21 10.06 -23.79
CA ALA A 160 22.29 8.67 -23.31
C ALA A 160 21.13 7.79 -23.84
N ALA A 161 19.97 8.35 -24.10
CA ALA A 161 18.86 7.62 -24.73
C ALA A 161 19.20 7.20 -26.19
N LYS A 162 20.19 7.82 -26.80
CA LYS A 162 20.68 7.50 -28.16
C LYS A 162 22.00 6.74 -28.19
N THR A 163 22.74 6.67 -27.11
CA THR A 163 24.05 6.02 -27.03
C THR A 163 24.05 4.96 -25.93
N SER A 164 23.74 3.73 -26.28
CA SER A 164 24.22 2.43 -25.74
C SER A 164 24.58 2.33 -24.23
N GLY A 165 23.88 3.01 -23.35
CA GLY A 165 24.03 2.89 -21.89
C GLY A 165 22.76 2.32 -21.23
N ASN A 166 22.91 1.61 -20.11
CA ASN A 166 21.81 1.16 -19.29
C ASN A 166 21.26 2.36 -18.51
N PHE A 167 20.01 2.75 -18.74
CA PHE A 167 19.38 3.89 -18.05
C PHE A 167 19.55 3.86 -16.53
N PHE A 168 19.42 2.71 -15.89
CA PHE A 168 19.54 2.58 -14.44
C PHE A 168 20.99 2.73 -13.95
N GLU A 169 21.97 2.29 -14.73
CA GLU A 169 23.39 2.48 -14.43
C GLU A 169 23.77 3.96 -14.52
N ASP A 170 23.35 4.64 -15.56
CA ASP A 170 23.57 6.08 -15.74
C ASP A 170 22.87 6.87 -14.60
N LEU A 171 21.62 6.52 -14.27
CA LEU A 171 20.84 7.15 -13.23
C LEU A 171 21.52 7.01 -11.85
N THR A 172 21.84 5.79 -11.43
CA THR A 172 22.41 5.51 -10.09
C THR A 172 23.84 6.04 -9.93
N SER A 173 24.58 6.17 -11.04
CA SER A 173 25.90 6.79 -11.07
C SER A 173 25.85 8.32 -11.03
N SER A 174 24.74 8.93 -11.42
CA SER A 174 24.59 10.38 -11.57
C SER A 174 24.70 11.13 -10.25
N GLN A 175 25.23 12.35 -10.31
CA GLN A 175 25.24 13.27 -9.16
C GLN A 175 23.82 13.68 -8.77
N LEU A 176 22.91 13.74 -9.73
CA LEU A 176 21.50 14.03 -9.48
C LEU A 176 20.89 13.01 -8.49
N TYR A 177 21.01 11.71 -8.77
CA TYR A 177 20.51 10.67 -7.87
C TYR A 177 21.17 10.71 -6.48
N LYS A 178 22.49 10.91 -6.45
CA LYS A 178 23.27 10.95 -5.20
C LYS A 178 22.93 12.16 -4.32
N ASN A 179 22.58 13.29 -4.92
CA ASN A 179 22.35 14.55 -4.23
C ASN A 179 20.87 14.89 -4.00
N THR A 180 19.94 14.26 -4.74
CA THR A 180 18.50 14.49 -4.54
C THR A 180 18.09 14.08 -3.13
N LYS A 181 17.45 15.01 -2.42
CA LYS A 181 16.99 14.82 -1.05
C LYS A 181 15.52 14.44 -1.02
N VAL A 182 15.14 13.77 0.06
CA VAL A 182 13.75 13.35 0.27
C VAL A 182 12.81 14.57 0.26
N ARG A 183 13.23 15.72 0.83
CA ARG A 183 12.42 16.96 0.79
C ARG A 183 12.07 17.42 -0.63
N ASP A 184 12.96 17.17 -1.60
CA ASP A 184 12.79 17.63 -2.98
C ASP A 184 11.70 16.83 -3.72
N ILE A 185 11.41 15.60 -3.27
CA ILE A 185 10.40 14.72 -3.84
C ILE A 185 9.16 14.55 -2.96
N SER A 186 9.27 14.81 -1.65
CA SER A 186 8.14 14.72 -0.73
C SER A 186 7.09 15.78 -1.06
N GLY A 187 5.86 15.34 -1.25
CA GLY A 187 4.74 16.22 -1.58
C GLY A 187 4.61 16.59 -3.06
N SER A 188 5.65 16.40 -3.88
CA SER A 188 5.59 16.67 -5.34
C SER A 188 4.72 15.67 -6.09
N PHE A 189 4.57 14.45 -5.57
CA PHE A 189 3.92 13.32 -6.25
C PHE A 189 2.83 12.67 -5.40
N ARG A 190 2.13 13.45 -4.58
CA ARG A 190 1.03 12.93 -3.76
C ARG A 190 -0.13 12.46 -4.66
N TRP A 191 -0.40 11.18 -4.62
CA TRP A 191 -1.58 10.59 -5.25
C TRP A 191 -2.82 10.65 -4.35
N ALA A 192 -2.60 10.90 -3.06
CA ALA A 192 -3.64 11.11 -2.06
C ALA A 192 -3.22 12.24 -1.11
N PRO A 193 -4.16 12.98 -0.52
CA PRO A 193 -3.86 13.96 0.52
C PRO A 193 -3.20 13.26 1.72
N PHE A 194 -2.30 13.96 2.41
CA PHE A 194 -1.83 13.54 3.72
C PHE A 194 -2.96 13.77 4.72
N LEU A 195 -3.67 12.70 5.02
CA LEU A 195 -4.80 12.70 5.95
C LEU A 195 -4.44 11.81 7.13
N ALA A 196 -4.42 12.38 8.32
CA ALA A 196 -4.25 11.63 9.56
C ALA A 196 -5.56 11.53 10.32
N LEU A 197 -5.73 10.46 11.07
CA LEU A 197 -6.82 10.28 12.03
C LEU A 197 -6.35 10.59 13.44
N GLU A 198 -7.22 11.17 14.25
CA GLU A 198 -7.04 11.24 15.69
C GLU A 198 -7.31 9.86 16.31
N ARG A 199 -6.68 9.60 17.45
CA ARG A 199 -6.85 8.34 18.21
C ARG A 199 -8.29 8.00 18.55
N SER A 200 -9.17 9.00 18.65
CA SER A 200 -10.60 8.89 18.95
C SER A 200 -11.47 8.57 17.75
N ASN A 201 -11.00 8.78 16.52
CA ASN A 201 -11.76 8.45 15.32
C ASN A 201 -12.12 6.96 15.30
N SER A 202 -13.23 6.61 14.63
CA SER A 202 -13.70 5.24 14.60
C SER A 202 -12.86 4.35 13.65
N PHE A 203 -12.85 3.06 13.98
CA PHE A 203 -12.24 2.04 13.14
C PHE A 203 -12.94 1.95 11.78
N LEU A 204 -14.25 2.19 11.71
CA LEU A 204 -15.01 2.29 10.46
C LEU A 204 -14.47 3.40 9.55
N THR A 205 -14.23 4.60 10.11
CA THR A 205 -13.63 5.71 9.35
C THR A 205 -12.31 5.29 8.70
N MET A 206 -11.42 4.66 9.45
CA MET A 206 -10.14 4.16 8.96
C MET A 206 -10.32 3.14 7.82
N LEU A 207 -11.20 2.15 8.00
CA LEU A 207 -11.47 1.13 6.97
C LEU A 207 -12.03 1.75 5.68
N LEU A 208 -12.91 2.74 5.78
CA LEU A 208 -13.46 3.46 4.63
C LEU A 208 -12.39 4.27 3.90
N LEU A 209 -11.48 4.93 4.63
CA LEU A 209 -10.35 5.65 4.03
C LEU A 209 -9.44 4.71 3.25
N LEU A 210 -9.08 3.55 3.82
CA LEU A 210 -8.23 2.55 3.19
C LEU A 210 -8.88 1.88 1.97
N SER A 211 -10.21 1.74 1.96
CA SER A 211 -10.96 1.06 0.89
C SER A 211 -11.49 2.04 -0.16
N LYS A 212 -12.49 2.83 0.18
CA LYS A 212 -13.22 3.69 -0.77
C LYS A 212 -12.41 4.91 -1.21
N TYR A 213 -11.67 5.52 -0.28
CA TYR A 213 -10.85 6.70 -0.56
C TYR A 213 -9.44 6.36 -1.05
N LYS A 214 -9.17 5.08 -1.29
CA LYS A 214 -7.96 4.54 -1.94
C LYS A 214 -6.66 4.88 -1.23
N MET A 215 -6.70 5.18 0.06
CA MET A 215 -5.49 5.38 0.85
C MET A 215 -4.78 4.05 1.04
N LYS A 216 -3.46 4.03 0.93
CA LYS A 216 -2.65 2.81 1.17
C LYS A 216 -2.35 2.63 2.65
N SER A 217 -2.23 3.73 3.35
CA SER A 217 -1.98 3.82 4.78
C SER A 217 -2.67 5.05 5.36
N VAL A 218 -3.00 4.99 6.63
CA VAL A 218 -3.61 6.08 7.41
C VAL A 218 -2.77 6.31 8.65
N PRO A 219 -2.08 7.47 8.76
CA PRO A 219 -1.43 7.86 10.00
C PRO A 219 -2.46 8.11 11.09
N VAL A 220 -2.16 7.68 12.30
CA VAL A 220 -2.91 8.00 13.53
C VAL A 220 -2.07 8.92 14.37
N VAL A 221 -2.61 10.07 14.76
CA VAL A 221 -1.88 11.09 15.50
C VAL A 221 -2.34 11.17 16.95
N ASP A 222 -1.39 11.36 17.84
CA ASP A 222 -1.62 11.78 19.21
C ASP A 222 -1.41 13.30 19.28
N LEU A 223 -2.53 14.05 19.35
CA LEU A 223 -2.48 15.51 19.44
C LEU A 223 -1.78 16.00 20.71
N GLY A 224 -1.86 15.24 21.80
CA GLY A 224 -1.19 15.59 23.06
C GLY A 224 0.33 15.43 22.99
N ALA A 225 0.81 14.41 22.28
CA ALA A 225 2.23 14.14 22.10
C ALA A 225 2.84 14.85 20.88
N GLY A 226 2.01 15.43 20.01
CA GLY A 226 2.47 16.14 18.81
C GLY A 226 3.18 15.25 17.79
N ARG A 227 2.85 13.96 17.74
CA ARG A 227 3.52 12.97 16.88
C ARG A 227 2.54 11.98 16.26
N ILE A 228 3.00 11.28 15.22
CA ILE A 228 2.33 10.09 14.69
C ILE A 228 2.49 8.97 15.72
N ASP A 229 1.37 8.36 16.12
CA ASP A 229 1.29 7.27 17.09
C ASP A 229 1.31 5.90 16.41
N ASN A 230 0.74 5.82 15.20
CA ASN A 230 0.69 4.60 14.39
C ASN A 230 0.51 4.95 12.92
N ILE A 231 0.88 4.02 12.03
CA ILE A 231 0.56 4.08 10.60
C ILE A 231 -0.13 2.77 10.22
N ILE A 232 -1.44 2.83 10.07
CA ILE A 232 -2.24 1.66 9.75
C ILE A 232 -2.29 1.47 8.24
N THR A 233 -1.83 0.32 7.76
CA THR A 233 -1.78 -0.04 6.34
C THR A 233 -2.89 -1.02 5.97
N GLN A 234 -3.19 -1.15 4.68
CA GLN A 234 -4.08 -2.21 4.19
C GLN A 234 -3.56 -3.61 4.58
N SER A 235 -2.24 -3.84 4.55
CA SER A 235 -1.65 -5.12 4.97
C SER A 235 -1.85 -5.41 6.45
N ALA A 236 -1.73 -4.39 7.32
CA ALA A 236 -1.98 -4.55 8.75
C ALA A 236 -3.45 -4.92 9.03
N VAL A 237 -4.40 -4.35 8.26
CA VAL A 237 -5.83 -4.74 8.36
C VAL A 237 -6.04 -6.19 7.92
N ILE A 238 -5.41 -6.61 6.81
CA ILE A 238 -5.52 -8.01 6.34
C ILE A 238 -4.92 -8.98 7.36
N HIS A 239 -3.78 -8.63 7.97
CA HIS A 239 -3.20 -9.42 9.06
C HIS A 239 -4.15 -9.54 10.26
N MET A 240 -4.74 -8.43 10.70
CA MET A 240 -5.74 -8.45 11.77
C MET A 240 -6.93 -9.34 11.43
N LEU A 241 -7.42 -9.30 10.18
CA LEU A 241 -8.50 -10.18 9.73
C LEU A 241 -8.11 -11.66 9.72
N ALA A 242 -6.86 -11.99 9.34
CA ALA A 242 -6.34 -13.36 9.38
C ALA A 242 -6.32 -13.91 10.82
N GLU A 243 -5.94 -13.09 11.79
CA GLU A 243 -5.94 -13.42 13.23
C GLU A 243 -7.36 -13.56 13.84
N CYS A 244 -8.39 -13.08 13.12
CA CYS A 244 -9.80 -13.24 13.50
C CYS A 244 -10.41 -14.57 13.04
N ALA A 245 -9.64 -15.43 12.38
CA ALA A 245 -10.14 -16.74 11.93
C ALA A 245 -10.65 -17.57 13.12
N GLY A 246 -11.86 -18.10 12.98
CA GLY A 246 -12.56 -18.85 14.03
C GLY A 246 -13.51 -18.01 14.89
N LEU A 247 -13.49 -16.68 14.82
CA LEU A 247 -14.49 -15.84 15.47
C LEU A 247 -15.79 -15.83 14.67
N HIS A 248 -16.93 -15.85 15.36
CA HIS A 248 -18.25 -16.01 14.72
C HIS A 248 -18.56 -14.89 13.71
N TRP A 249 -18.28 -13.63 14.06
CA TRP A 249 -18.49 -12.50 13.16
C TRP A 249 -17.64 -12.62 11.89
N PHE A 250 -16.39 -13.10 12.00
CA PHE A 250 -15.51 -13.28 10.88
C PHE A 250 -15.95 -14.46 10.00
N GLU A 251 -16.27 -15.61 10.60
CA GLU A 251 -16.72 -16.79 9.87
C GLU A 251 -18.02 -16.55 9.10
N SER A 252 -18.93 -15.71 9.63
CA SER A 252 -20.17 -15.34 8.94
C SER A 252 -19.94 -14.64 7.60
N TRP A 253 -18.79 -13.99 7.42
CA TRP A 253 -18.38 -13.30 6.21
C TRP A 253 -17.27 -14.05 5.47
N GLY A 254 -16.27 -14.55 6.18
CA GLY A 254 -15.06 -15.16 5.64
C GLY A 254 -15.29 -16.50 4.93
N THR A 255 -16.35 -17.22 5.24
CA THR A 255 -16.72 -18.48 4.57
C THR A 255 -17.44 -18.30 3.22
N LYS A 256 -17.82 -17.06 2.88
CA LYS A 256 -18.43 -16.76 1.58
C LYS A 256 -17.40 -16.94 0.47
N LYS A 257 -17.84 -17.47 -0.68
CA LYS A 257 -17.00 -17.53 -1.90
C LYS A 257 -16.73 -16.13 -2.44
N LEU A 258 -15.62 -15.97 -3.15
CA LEU A 258 -15.26 -14.70 -3.78
C LEU A 258 -16.37 -14.20 -4.71
N SER A 259 -17.00 -15.10 -5.48
CA SER A 259 -18.13 -14.78 -6.35
C SER A 259 -19.34 -14.21 -5.61
N ASP A 260 -19.63 -14.71 -4.41
CA ASP A 260 -20.80 -14.32 -3.62
C ASP A 260 -20.70 -12.89 -3.11
N VAL A 261 -19.47 -12.39 -2.95
CA VAL A 261 -19.19 -11.01 -2.55
C VAL A 261 -18.82 -10.10 -3.74
N GLY A 262 -18.95 -10.60 -4.97
CA GLY A 262 -18.65 -9.85 -6.20
C GLY A 262 -17.16 -9.58 -6.40
N LEU A 263 -16.30 -10.56 -6.09
CA LEU A 263 -14.88 -10.57 -6.40
C LEU A 263 -14.57 -11.64 -7.46
N PRO A 264 -13.57 -11.43 -8.35
CA PRO A 264 -12.79 -10.21 -8.53
C PRO A 264 -13.59 -9.07 -9.17
N MET A 265 -13.28 -7.82 -8.82
CA MET A 265 -13.90 -6.64 -9.46
C MET A 265 -13.29 -6.33 -10.84
N VAL A 266 -12.05 -6.75 -11.06
CA VAL A 266 -11.34 -6.54 -12.32
C VAL A 266 -11.42 -7.81 -13.16
N THR A 267 -12.08 -7.71 -14.31
CA THR A 267 -12.23 -8.82 -15.28
C THR A 267 -10.98 -8.94 -16.18
N PRO A 268 -10.76 -10.10 -16.84
CA PRO A 268 -9.56 -10.38 -17.62
C PRO A 268 -9.18 -9.29 -18.64
N ASN A 269 -10.18 -8.73 -19.34
CA ASN A 269 -9.99 -7.73 -20.37
C ASN A 269 -9.55 -6.36 -19.82
N HIS A 270 -9.75 -6.11 -18.53
CA HIS A 270 -9.41 -4.85 -17.86
C HIS A 270 -8.12 -4.96 -17.03
N ILE A 271 -7.50 -6.14 -16.94
CA ILE A 271 -6.22 -6.31 -16.26
C ILE A 271 -5.13 -5.57 -17.05
N ILE A 272 -4.51 -4.58 -16.40
CA ILE A 272 -3.34 -3.89 -16.95
C ILE A 272 -2.15 -4.83 -16.78
N LYS A 273 -1.44 -5.08 -17.87
CA LYS A 273 -0.38 -6.09 -17.97
C LYS A 273 0.79 -5.59 -18.80
N VAL A 274 1.94 -6.21 -18.63
CA VAL A 274 3.12 -6.08 -19.47
C VAL A 274 3.49 -7.46 -20.03
N TYR A 275 4.06 -7.51 -21.23
CA TYR A 275 4.53 -8.77 -21.81
C TYR A 275 5.99 -9.02 -21.45
N GLU A 276 6.38 -10.29 -21.45
CA GLU A 276 7.68 -10.78 -20.99
C GLU A 276 8.86 -10.12 -21.73
N ASP A 277 8.69 -9.77 -22.99
CA ASP A 277 9.68 -9.15 -23.86
C ASP A 277 9.68 -7.61 -23.85
N GLU A 278 8.73 -6.98 -23.14
CA GLU A 278 8.71 -5.53 -22.99
C GLU A 278 9.74 -5.07 -21.95
N PRO A 279 10.33 -3.86 -22.13
CA PRO A 279 11.24 -3.32 -21.13
C PRO A 279 10.59 -3.18 -19.75
N VAL A 280 11.30 -3.51 -18.67
CA VAL A 280 10.79 -3.35 -17.29
C VAL A 280 10.36 -1.91 -16.99
N LEU A 281 11.01 -0.93 -17.59
CA LEU A 281 10.64 0.49 -17.47
C LEU A 281 9.20 0.76 -17.96
N GLN A 282 8.74 -0.03 -18.97
CA GLN A 282 7.35 0.07 -19.46
C GLN A 282 6.35 -0.38 -18.37
N ALA A 283 6.67 -1.37 -17.56
CA ALA A 283 5.84 -1.77 -16.43
C ALA A 283 5.64 -0.59 -15.45
N PHE A 284 6.71 0.11 -15.07
CA PHE A 284 6.64 1.28 -14.21
C PHE A 284 5.87 2.46 -14.85
N LYS A 285 6.07 2.70 -16.16
CA LYS A 285 5.29 3.71 -16.92
C LYS A 285 3.79 3.40 -16.89
N LEU A 286 3.41 2.14 -17.10
CA LEU A 286 2.02 1.70 -17.03
C LEU A 286 1.44 1.85 -15.61
N MET A 287 2.18 1.45 -14.58
CA MET A 287 1.77 1.61 -13.18
C MET A 287 1.51 3.08 -12.84
N ARG A 288 2.42 3.99 -13.23
CA ARG A 288 2.22 5.44 -13.06
C ARG A 288 0.97 5.93 -13.80
N LYS A 289 0.87 5.64 -15.11
CA LYS A 289 -0.24 6.09 -15.98
C LYS A 289 -1.59 5.61 -15.47
N LYS A 290 -1.66 4.37 -14.96
CA LYS A 290 -2.90 3.74 -14.48
C LYS A 290 -3.13 3.90 -12.98
N ARG A 291 -2.17 4.50 -12.25
CA ARG A 291 -2.19 4.68 -10.78
C ARG A 291 -2.41 3.37 -10.03
N ILE A 292 -1.69 2.32 -10.45
CA ILE A 292 -1.73 0.99 -9.85
C ILE A 292 -0.38 0.63 -9.24
N GLY A 293 -0.39 -0.19 -8.19
CA GLY A 293 0.82 -0.55 -7.43
C GLY A 293 1.58 -1.75 -7.99
N GLY A 294 1.11 -2.40 -9.05
CA GLY A 294 1.77 -3.55 -9.69
C GLY A 294 0.88 -4.16 -10.75
N LEU A 295 1.48 -5.02 -11.57
CA LEU A 295 0.83 -5.66 -12.71
C LEU A 295 1.48 -7.02 -13.03
N PRO A 296 0.74 -7.93 -13.70
CA PRO A 296 1.27 -9.22 -14.13
C PRO A 296 2.18 -9.07 -15.34
N VAL A 297 3.18 -9.93 -15.40
CA VAL A 297 4.00 -10.17 -16.58
C VAL A 297 3.43 -11.38 -17.31
N MET A 298 3.02 -11.19 -18.57
CA MET A 298 2.37 -12.21 -19.38
C MET A 298 3.33 -12.81 -20.39
N GLU A 299 3.15 -14.09 -20.68
CA GLU A 299 3.75 -14.70 -21.85
C GLU A 299 3.24 -14.04 -23.13
N ARG A 300 4.11 -13.86 -24.13
CA ARG A 300 3.69 -13.30 -25.42
C ARG A 300 2.76 -14.25 -26.17
N GLY A 301 1.59 -13.74 -26.52
CA GLY A 301 0.56 -14.53 -27.21
C GLY A 301 -0.23 -15.48 -26.32
N GLY A 302 0.08 -15.55 -25.00
CA GLY A 302 -0.61 -16.39 -24.03
C GLY A 302 -1.56 -15.60 -23.13
N SER A 303 -2.38 -16.34 -22.39
CA SER A 303 -3.24 -15.83 -21.30
C SER A 303 -2.64 -16.10 -19.91
N ARG A 304 -1.47 -16.73 -19.85
CA ARG A 304 -0.79 -17.11 -18.62
C ARG A 304 0.16 -16.00 -18.16
N ALA A 305 0.14 -15.72 -16.86
CA ALA A 305 1.10 -14.85 -16.23
C ALA A 305 2.29 -15.65 -15.68
N ILE A 306 3.51 -15.11 -15.89
CA ILE A 306 4.77 -15.72 -15.44
C ILE A 306 5.36 -15.06 -14.20
N GLY A 307 4.79 -13.94 -13.77
CA GLY A 307 5.23 -13.22 -12.58
C GLY A 307 4.44 -11.94 -12.36
N ASN A 308 4.83 -11.20 -11.33
CA ASN A 308 4.27 -9.90 -10.99
C ASN A 308 5.41 -8.90 -10.80
N ILE A 309 5.22 -7.67 -11.26
CA ILE A 309 6.10 -6.53 -10.96
C ILE A 309 5.30 -5.50 -10.22
N SER A 310 5.84 -4.99 -9.11
CA SER A 310 5.24 -3.97 -8.25
C SER A 310 6.12 -2.72 -8.18
N LEU A 311 5.57 -1.61 -7.67
CA LEU A 311 6.33 -0.37 -7.47
C LEU A 311 7.51 -0.55 -6.51
N GLN A 312 7.38 -1.45 -5.52
CA GLN A 312 8.44 -1.75 -4.58
C GLN A 312 9.66 -2.36 -5.26
N ASP A 313 9.46 -3.12 -6.34
CA ASP A 313 10.53 -3.86 -7.00
C ASP A 313 11.53 -2.94 -7.72
N VAL A 314 11.22 -1.65 -7.87
CA VAL A 314 12.18 -0.63 -8.30
C VAL A 314 13.41 -0.56 -7.38
N GLN A 315 13.28 -0.96 -6.11
CA GLN A 315 14.41 -1.02 -5.18
C GLN A 315 15.56 -1.85 -5.74
N PHE A 316 15.29 -2.98 -6.38
CA PHE A 316 16.31 -3.84 -6.95
C PHE A 316 17.10 -3.15 -8.08
N LEU A 317 16.42 -2.30 -8.87
CA LEU A 317 17.08 -1.51 -9.92
C LEU A 317 17.90 -0.33 -9.36
N LEU A 318 17.66 0.06 -8.12
CA LEU A 318 18.37 1.17 -7.47
C LEU A 318 19.47 0.73 -6.50
N THR A 319 19.41 -0.50 -5.98
CA THR A 319 20.31 -0.99 -4.93
C THR A 319 21.15 -2.20 -5.34
N ALA A 320 20.80 -2.88 -6.43
CA ALA A 320 21.45 -4.12 -6.89
C ALA A 320 21.88 -4.01 -8.37
N PRO A 321 23.02 -3.35 -8.66
CA PRO A 321 23.47 -3.10 -10.04
C PRO A 321 23.71 -4.39 -10.84
N GLU A 322 24.01 -5.51 -10.20
CA GLU A 322 24.17 -6.83 -10.83
C GLU A 322 22.90 -7.30 -11.57
N ILE A 323 21.72 -6.75 -11.25
CA ILE A 323 20.46 -7.12 -11.91
C ILE A 323 20.41 -6.62 -13.35
N TYR A 324 21.09 -5.52 -13.66
CA TYR A 324 21.01 -4.89 -14.99
C TYR A 324 22.37 -4.71 -15.70
N HIS A 325 23.47 -5.04 -15.06
CA HIS A 325 24.82 -4.71 -15.55
C HIS A 325 25.11 -5.23 -16.95
N ASP A 326 24.60 -6.41 -17.31
CA ASP A 326 24.80 -7.03 -18.62
C ASP A 326 23.70 -6.68 -19.65
N HIS A 327 22.76 -5.81 -19.31
CA HIS A 327 21.60 -5.53 -20.14
C HIS A 327 21.53 -4.06 -20.58
N ARG A 328 21.54 -3.79 -21.89
CA ARG A 328 21.26 -2.44 -22.43
C ARG A 328 19.83 -1.98 -22.13
N SER A 329 18.88 -2.91 -22.14
CA SER A 329 17.49 -2.72 -21.74
C SER A 329 16.98 -4.03 -21.17
N ILE A 330 16.78 -4.07 -19.86
CA ILE A 330 16.28 -5.27 -19.20
C ILE A 330 14.79 -5.47 -19.50
N THR A 331 14.41 -6.64 -20.00
CA THR A 331 13.01 -7.01 -20.22
C THR A 331 12.31 -7.35 -18.91
N ALA A 332 10.99 -7.38 -18.93
CA ALA A 332 10.20 -7.79 -17.74
C ALA A 332 10.57 -9.21 -17.29
N LYS A 333 10.80 -10.13 -18.24
CA LYS A 333 11.20 -11.51 -17.92
C LYS A 333 12.61 -11.57 -17.34
N ASP A 334 13.58 -10.90 -17.99
CA ASP A 334 14.97 -10.89 -17.52
C ASP A 334 15.04 -10.28 -16.10
N PHE A 335 14.26 -9.25 -15.85
CA PHE A 335 14.15 -8.64 -14.52
C PHE A 335 13.65 -9.64 -13.47
N LEU A 336 12.56 -10.38 -13.76
CA LEU A 336 12.07 -11.42 -12.85
C LEU A 336 13.14 -12.47 -12.54
N ILE A 337 13.85 -12.95 -13.57
CA ILE A 337 14.91 -13.95 -13.44
C ILE A 337 16.09 -13.39 -12.62
N ALA A 338 16.53 -12.18 -12.96
CA ALA A 338 17.67 -11.55 -12.28
C ALA A 338 17.37 -11.27 -10.80
N VAL A 339 16.17 -10.80 -10.47
CA VAL A 339 15.77 -10.59 -9.06
C VAL A 339 15.70 -11.90 -8.29
N ARG A 340 15.15 -12.98 -8.87
CA ARG A 340 15.16 -14.30 -8.24
C ARG A 340 16.58 -14.77 -7.93
N SER A 341 17.46 -14.71 -8.90
CA SER A 341 18.88 -15.09 -8.72
C SER A 341 19.60 -14.21 -7.69
N TYR A 342 19.28 -12.92 -7.64
CA TYR A 342 19.80 -12.00 -6.63
C TYR A 342 19.34 -12.40 -5.22
N LEU A 343 18.05 -12.66 -5.05
CA LEU A 343 17.46 -13.06 -3.76
C LEU A 343 18.01 -14.39 -3.27
N GLU A 344 18.18 -15.38 -4.16
CA GLU A 344 18.79 -16.66 -3.83
C GLU A 344 20.23 -16.51 -3.32
N LYS A 345 21.04 -15.66 -3.96
CA LYS A 345 22.43 -15.40 -3.56
C LYS A 345 22.57 -14.68 -2.22
N HIS A 346 21.59 -13.84 -1.87
CA HIS A 346 21.63 -12.99 -0.68
C HIS A 346 20.71 -13.49 0.44
N GLU A 347 20.17 -14.72 0.30
CA GLU A 347 19.19 -15.28 1.26
C GLU A 347 18.02 -14.35 1.55
N GLY A 348 17.65 -13.56 0.53
CA GLY A 348 16.59 -12.57 0.64
C GLY A 348 15.22 -13.22 0.57
N VAL A 349 14.29 -12.75 1.43
CA VAL A 349 12.90 -13.18 1.39
C VAL A 349 12.07 -12.13 0.66
N SER A 350 11.44 -12.52 -0.44
CA SER A 350 10.55 -11.67 -1.22
C SER A 350 9.48 -12.52 -1.91
N PRO A 351 8.27 -12.00 -2.12
CA PRO A 351 7.26 -12.67 -2.95
C PRO A 351 7.72 -12.95 -4.39
N MET A 352 8.79 -12.29 -4.86
CA MET A 352 9.37 -12.52 -6.19
C MET A 352 10.28 -13.78 -6.24
N SER A 353 10.64 -14.37 -5.11
CA SER A 353 11.50 -15.57 -5.07
C SER A 353 10.83 -16.81 -5.64
N GLY A 354 9.50 -16.88 -5.56
CA GLY A 354 8.69 -18.02 -6.01
C GLY A 354 7.93 -17.80 -7.32
N ASP A 355 7.07 -18.76 -7.63
CA ASP A 355 6.14 -18.66 -8.72
C ASP A 355 5.02 -17.64 -8.41
N LEU A 356 4.29 -17.24 -9.47
CA LEU A 356 3.16 -16.34 -9.30
C LEU A 356 2.08 -16.98 -8.43
N ILE A 357 1.74 -16.31 -7.34
CA ILE A 357 0.70 -16.76 -6.42
C ILE A 357 -0.67 -16.45 -7.02
N THR A 358 -1.49 -17.48 -7.15
CA THR A 358 -2.83 -17.41 -7.72
C THR A 358 -3.85 -18.08 -6.80
N CYS A 359 -5.11 -17.73 -6.96
CA CYS A 359 -6.25 -18.48 -6.40
C CYS A 359 -7.26 -18.79 -7.48
N ASN A 360 -8.22 -19.67 -7.21
CA ASN A 360 -9.35 -19.91 -8.09
C ASN A 360 -10.59 -19.12 -7.62
N LYS A 361 -11.60 -19.04 -8.47
CA LYS A 361 -12.87 -18.32 -8.19
C LYS A 361 -13.71 -18.95 -7.07
N ASP A 362 -13.47 -20.22 -6.74
CA ASP A 362 -14.19 -20.94 -5.69
C ASP A 362 -13.56 -20.77 -4.30
N CYS A 363 -12.40 -20.10 -4.23
CA CYS A 363 -11.74 -19.74 -2.99
C CYS A 363 -12.66 -18.88 -2.11
N THR A 364 -12.62 -19.09 -0.80
CA THR A 364 -13.34 -18.29 0.18
C THR A 364 -12.56 -17.03 0.53
N ILE A 365 -13.25 -16.03 1.08
CA ILE A 365 -12.60 -14.81 1.56
C ILE A 365 -11.56 -15.12 2.64
N LYS A 366 -11.85 -16.06 3.54
CA LYS A 366 -10.94 -16.50 4.60
C LYS A 366 -9.65 -17.09 4.03
N GLU A 367 -9.76 -18.03 3.09
CA GLU A 367 -8.60 -18.63 2.43
C GLU A 367 -7.77 -17.58 1.71
N LEU A 368 -8.42 -16.64 1.01
CA LEU A 368 -7.75 -15.55 0.34
C LEU A 368 -7.01 -14.62 1.31
N ILE A 369 -7.63 -14.24 2.44
CA ILE A 369 -7.00 -13.41 3.48
C ILE A 369 -5.78 -14.12 4.06
N GLN A 370 -5.90 -15.40 4.40
CA GLN A 370 -4.80 -16.21 4.94
C GLN A 370 -3.66 -16.35 3.93
N LEU A 371 -3.96 -16.53 2.65
CA LEU A 371 -2.96 -16.58 1.58
C LEU A 371 -2.21 -15.25 1.46
N LEU A 372 -2.92 -14.13 1.39
CA LEU A 372 -2.33 -12.79 1.26
C LEU A 372 -1.47 -12.42 2.47
N ASP A 373 -1.92 -12.80 3.67
CA ASP A 373 -1.16 -12.55 4.90
C ASP A 373 0.07 -13.45 5.04
N HIS A 374 -0.07 -14.75 4.75
CA HIS A 374 1.05 -15.70 4.80
C HIS A 374 2.15 -15.32 3.82
N GLU A 375 1.79 -15.06 2.57
CA GLU A 375 2.74 -14.74 1.50
C GLU A 375 3.22 -13.28 1.52
N LYS A 376 2.66 -12.43 2.40
CA LYS A 376 2.96 -11.00 2.52
C LYS A 376 2.83 -10.25 1.19
N ILE A 377 1.82 -10.60 0.39
CA ILE A 377 1.53 -9.99 -0.91
C ILE A 377 0.33 -9.04 -0.86
N HIS A 378 0.33 -8.05 -1.76
CA HIS A 378 -0.71 -7.01 -1.80
C HIS A 378 -1.80 -7.27 -2.84
N ARG A 379 -1.66 -8.34 -3.62
CA ARG A 379 -2.60 -8.76 -4.67
C ARG A 379 -2.44 -10.24 -4.97
N VAL A 380 -3.53 -10.83 -5.43
CA VAL A 380 -3.55 -12.18 -5.96
C VAL A 380 -4.25 -12.18 -7.31
N TYR A 381 -3.84 -13.06 -8.18
CA TYR A 381 -4.47 -13.25 -9.47
C TYR A 381 -5.43 -14.45 -9.40
N VAL A 382 -6.64 -14.26 -9.90
CA VAL A 382 -7.60 -15.35 -10.06
C VAL A 382 -7.29 -16.04 -11.38
N ALA A 383 -7.05 -17.33 -11.35
CA ALA A 383 -6.73 -18.12 -12.53
C ALA A 383 -7.68 -19.32 -12.65
N ASP A 384 -7.91 -19.75 -13.89
CA ASP A 384 -8.60 -20.99 -14.19
C ASP A 384 -7.68 -22.22 -14.01
N ASN A 385 -8.20 -23.41 -14.26
CA ASN A 385 -7.43 -24.66 -14.13
C ASN A 385 -6.28 -24.79 -15.13
N ASP A 386 -6.31 -24.04 -16.23
CA ASP A 386 -5.26 -24.01 -17.26
C ASP A 386 -4.21 -22.91 -16.97
N GLY A 387 -4.41 -22.13 -15.89
CA GLY A 387 -3.54 -21.03 -15.47
C GLY A 387 -3.79 -19.71 -16.20
N ASN A 388 -4.88 -19.57 -16.96
CA ASN A 388 -5.26 -18.32 -17.60
C ASN A 388 -5.83 -17.36 -16.56
N LEU A 389 -5.49 -16.08 -16.68
CA LEU A 389 -5.97 -15.06 -15.77
C LEU A 389 -7.47 -14.78 -15.98
N GLU A 390 -8.27 -14.96 -14.92
CA GLU A 390 -9.69 -14.60 -14.87
C GLU A 390 -9.95 -13.29 -14.13
N GLY A 391 -9.03 -12.84 -13.28
CA GLY A 391 -9.22 -11.63 -12.50
C GLY A 391 -8.03 -11.23 -11.65
N LEU A 392 -8.22 -10.15 -10.91
CA LEU A 392 -7.27 -9.59 -9.96
C LEU A 392 -8.00 -9.11 -8.72
N ILE A 393 -7.49 -9.47 -7.54
CA ILE A 393 -7.99 -9.01 -6.24
C ILE A 393 -6.84 -8.38 -5.47
N THR A 394 -7.09 -7.19 -4.91
CA THR A 394 -6.14 -6.47 -4.05
C THR A 394 -6.63 -6.42 -2.61
N LEU A 395 -5.74 -6.09 -1.65
CA LEU A 395 -6.10 -5.90 -0.24
C LEU A 395 -7.28 -4.91 -0.09
N ARG A 396 -7.24 -3.83 -0.87
CA ARG A 396 -8.32 -2.82 -0.89
C ARG A 396 -9.67 -3.39 -1.30
N ASP A 397 -9.68 -4.30 -2.27
CA ASP A 397 -10.93 -4.90 -2.76
C ASP A 397 -11.59 -5.73 -1.67
N ILE A 398 -10.80 -6.45 -0.86
CA ILE A 398 -11.29 -7.20 0.30
C ILE A 398 -11.87 -6.26 1.35
N ILE A 399 -11.10 -5.23 1.76
CA ILE A 399 -11.56 -4.27 2.77
C ILE A 399 -12.84 -3.55 2.29
N SER A 400 -12.97 -3.26 0.99
CA SER A 400 -14.17 -2.64 0.44
C SER A 400 -15.42 -3.53 0.44
N ARG A 401 -15.25 -4.85 0.67
CA ARG A 401 -16.34 -5.80 0.85
C ARG A 401 -16.67 -6.07 2.32
N LEU A 402 -15.81 -5.64 3.21
CA LEU A 402 -16.01 -5.77 4.67
C LEU A 402 -16.90 -4.65 5.23
N VAL A 403 -16.81 -3.43 4.67
CA VAL A 403 -17.48 -2.24 5.20
C VAL A 403 -18.26 -1.48 4.14
N HIS A 404 -19.32 -0.82 4.58
CA HIS A 404 -20.15 0.06 3.75
C HIS A 404 -20.08 1.48 4.29
N GLU A 405 -20.02 2.45 3.40
CA GLU A 405 -20.15 3.85 3.79
C GLU A 405 -21.64 4.19 4.02
N PRO A 406 -22.05 4.52 5.25
CA PRO A 406 -23.36 5.03 5.51
C PRO A 406 -23.60 6.34 4.75
N ARG A 407 -24.82 6.58 4.32
CA ARG A 407 -25.16 7.80 3.58
C ARG A 407 -24.82 9.06 4.37
N GLY A 408 -23.98 9.94 3.81
CA GLY A 408 -23.56 11.18 4.45
C GLY A 408 -22.57 10.98 5.61
N TYR A 409 -21.93 9.80 5.71
CA TYR A 409 -21.04 9.44 6.81
C TYR A 409 -19.92 10.45 7.03
N PHE A 410 -19.26 10.85 5.96
CA PHE A 410 -18.16 11.81 6.08
C PHE A 410 -18.63 13.26 6.20
N GLY A 411 -19.89 13.60 5.81
CA GLY A 411 -20.42 14.96 5.92
C GLY A 411 -19.35 16.02 5.65
N ASP A 412 -19.10 16.85 6.67
CA ASP A 412 -18.09 17.92 6.65
C ASP A 412 -16.68 17.43 7.06
N PHE A 413 -16.47 16.11 7.21
CA PHE A 413 -15.18 15.55 7.66
C PHE A 413 -13.99 16.04 6.82
N PHE A 414 -14.18 16.16 5.50
CA PHE A 414 -13.13 16.64 4.60
C PHE A 414 -13.04 18.17 4.53
N ASP A 415 -14.01 18.92 5.05
CA ASP A 415 -13.98 20.39 5.03
C ASP A 415 -12.92 20.93 6.01
N GLY A 416 -12.60 20.17 7.06
CA GLY A 416 -11.51 20.46 8.00
C GLY A 416 -10.13 19.98 7.54
N VAL A 417 -10.06 19.23 6.45
CA VAL A 417 -8.78 18.78 5.88
C VAL A 417 -8.11 19.98 5.22
N LEU A 418 -6.96 20.40 5.78
CA LEU A 418 -6.21 21.55 5.28
C LEU A 418 -5.99 21.42 3.76
N PRO A 419 -6.32 22.46 2.99
CA PRO A 419 -6.10 22.45 1.56
C PRO A 419 -4.62 22.23 1.29
N MET A 420 -4.31 21.35 0.33
CA MET A 420 -2.95 21.13 -0.11
C MET A 420 -2.29 22.46 -0.49
N PRO A 421 -0.99 22.66 -0.20
CA PRO A 421 -0.27 23.85 -0.66
C PRO A 421 -0.51 24.07 -2.15
N PRO A 422 -0.66 25.33 -2.61
CA PRO A 422 -1.06 25.63 -4.00
C PRO A 422 -0.15 25.04 -5.07
N ASN A 423 1.07 24.64 -4.72
CA ASN A 423 2.06 24.04 -5.63
C ASN A 423 1.96 22.48 -5.72
N SER A 424 1.04 21.85 -5.02
CA SER A 424 0.86 20.39 -5.04
C SER A 424 -0.16 19.90 -6.09
N ARG A 425 -0.62 20.78 -6.98
CA ARG A 425 -1.46 20.40 -8.11
C ARG A 425 -0.57 19.90 -9.26
N VAL A 426 -0.61 18.59 -9.51
CA VAL A 426 -0.18 17.97 -10.77
C VAL A 426 -1.41 17.39 -11.43
#